data_91c318683e788ca21019746a57c5ddaa
#
_entry.id   91c318683e788ca21019746a57c5ddaa
#
_cell.length_a   1.000
_cell.length_b   1.000
_cell.length_c   1.000
_cell.angle_alpha   90.00
_cell.angle_beta   90.00
_cell.angle_gamma   90.00
#
_symmetry.space_group_name_H-M   'P 1'
#
loop_
_entity.id
_entity.type
_entity.pdbx_description
1 polymer ?
#
loop_
_entity_poly.entity_id
_entity_poly.type
_entity_poly.pdbx_seq_one_letter_code
_entity_poly.pdbx_strand_id
1 'polypeptide(L)'
;PVDHQTMAMIIEELNHCGGNIPMAPNLLIMFDMVEFGTPEQIQYAIDYYKENGYPPYCLAISEPDGGSDTMAMKTSCQTVDGRLLLNGRKSYVNNGEYAPYILTAAIDRDDEDDGKYPPLSFWLIPRNTPGINAVPISKIGQSMLPFALISFDDVELDPAWRLDDARGGFRRLFKLLEYGRVMLCASSLGMAQAAMDDAVEHARTRKAFGMQVGRFQQIETMLTDMEVRLRNMRSMVYRAAWAIQTSDDEERLEVALMKR
;
A
#
# COMPACT_ATOMS: atom_id res chain seq x y z
N PRO A 1 11.44 15.85 3.17
CA PRO A 1 11.66 14.40 3.12
C PRO A 1 10.81 13.73 4.18
N VAL A 2 10.17 12.61 3.83
CA VAL A 2 9.37 11.84 4.78
C VAL A 2 10.31 11.00 5.63
N ASP A 3 10.18 11.10 6.96
CA ASP A 3 10.93 10.27 7.88
C ASP A 3 10.23 8.90 8.03
N HIS A 4 10.74 7.89 7.33
CA HIS A 4 10.18 6.55 7.29
C HIS A 4 10.23 5.84 8.66
N GLN A 5 11.23 6.14 9.48
CA GLN A 5 11.32 5.57 10.83
C GLN A 5 10.21 6.16 11.72
N THR A 6 10.04 7.46 11.73
CA THR A 6 8.94 8.12 12.47
C THR A 6 7.58 7.61 12.00
N MET A 7 7.38 7.43 10.69
CA MET A 7 6.14 6.89 10.17
C MET A 7 5.90 5.44 10.62
N ALA A 8 6.92 4.60 10.63
CA ALA A 8 6.81 3.24 11.13
C ALA A 8 6.43 3.22 12.62
N MET A 9 7.03 4.11 13.45
CA MET A 9 6.68 4.25 14.87
C MET A 9 5.22 4.67 15.07
N ILE A 10 4.76 5.67 14.34
CA ILE A 10 3.36 6.13 14.41
C ILE A 10 2.39 5.00 14.05
N ILE A 11 2.66 4.27 12.97
CA ILE A 11 1.81 3.17 12.53
C ILE A 11 1.84 2.01 13.53
N GLU A 12 3.00 1.65 14.07
CA GLU A 12 3.12 0.64 15.13
C GLU A 12 2.25 1.00 16.33
N GLU A 13 2.42 2.22 16.87
CA GLU A 13 1.69 2.67 18.06
C GLU A 13 0.18 2.76 17.85
N LEU A 14 -0.26 3.28 16.71
CA LEU A 14 -1.70 3.33 16.39
C LEU A 14 -2.34 1.94 16.34
N ASN A 15 -1.64 0.96 15.76
CA ASN A 15 -2.16 -0.41 15.70
C ASN A 15 -2.04 -1.15 17.05
N HIS A 16 -1.04 -0.84 17.85
CA HIS A 16 -0.90 -1.33 19.23
C HIS A 16 -2.08 -0.86 20.11
N CYS A 17 -2.45 0.41 20.01
CA CYS A 17 -3.58 0.98 20.74
C CYS A 17 -4.98 0.53 20.24
N GLY A 18 -5.04 -0.42 19.29
CA GLY A 18 -6.30 -0.91 18.71
C GLY A 18 -6.91 0.02 17.67
N GLY A 19 -6.20 1.07 17.28
CA GLY A 19 -6.55 1.96 16.16
C GLY A 19 -6.36 1.25 14.83
N ASN A 20 -7.17 0.24 14.53
CA ASN A 20 -7.17 -0.43 13.23
C ASN A 20 -7.69 0.51 12.12
N ILE A 21 -7.11 1.69 12.08
CA ILE A 21 -7.36 2.68 11.03
C ILE A 21 -6.54 2.23 9.82
N PRO A 22 -7.13 2.15 8.62
CA PRO A 22 -6.42 1.77 7.41
C PRO A 22 -5.47 2.89 6.95
N MET A 23 -4.56 3.30 7.84
CA MET A 23 -3.60 4.38 7.56
C MET A 23 -2.56 3.96 6.53
N ALA A 24 -2.06 2.73 6.62
CA ALA A 24 -0.99 2.29 5.73
C ALA A 24 -1.36 2.39 4.24
N PRO A 25 -2.53 1.91 3.77
CA PRO A 25 -2.94 2.11 2.38
C PRO A 25 -3.15 3.58 2.00
N ASN A 26 -3.71 4.39 2.88
CA ASN A 26 -3.97 5.80 2.61
C ASN A 26 -2.66 6.61 2.56
N LEU A 27 -1.74 6.34 3.48
CA LEU A 27 -0.42 6.98 3.50
C LEU A 27 0.42 6.59 2.28
N LEU A 28 0.36 5.32 1.85
CA LEU A 28 1.09 4.86 0.68
C LEU A 28 0.76 5.71 -0.56
N ILE A 29 -0.53 5.97 -0.78
CA ILE A 29 -0.99 6.80 -1.88
C ILE A 29 -0.51 8.26 -1.72
N MET A 30 -0.53 8.79 -0.49
CA MET A 30 -0.04 10.14 -0.23
C MET A 30 1.47 10.27 -0.46
N PHE A 31 2.27 9.24 -0.14
CA PHE A 31 3.71 9.23 -0.44
C PHE A 31 4.00 9.30 -1.93
N ASP A 32 3.28 8.51 -2.73
CA ASP A 32 3.43 8.53 -4.19
C ASP A 32 3.16 9.94 -4.74
N MET A 33 2.12 10.61 -4.23
CA MET A 33 1.81 11.97 -4.62
C MET A 33 2.87 12.99 -4.18
N VAL A 34 3.36 12.90 -2.94
CA VAL A 34 4.41 13.81 -2.44
C VAL A 34 5.71 13.66 -3.22
N GLU A 35 6.02 12.46 -3.68
CA GLU A 35 7.27 12.20 -4.39
C GLU A 35 7.19 12.55 -5.89
N PHE A 36 6.03 12.37 -6.53
CA PHE A 36 5.88 12.45 -7.98
C PHE A 36 4.83 13.45 -8.47
N GLY A 37 4.02 14.00 -7.57
CA GLY A 37 3.00 14.99 -7.91
C GLY A 37 3.58 16.40 -8.10
N THR A 38 2.85 17.24 -8.82
CA THR A 38 3.16 18.67 -8.88
C THR A 38 2.84 19.35 -7.53
N PRO A 39 3.41 20.54 -7.25
CA PRO A 39 3.08 21.28 -6.02
C PRO A 39 1.56 21.51 -5.85
N GLU A 40 0.84 21.75 -6.94
CA GLU A 40 -0.59 21.98 -6.95
C GLU A 40 -1.37 20.69 -6.60
N GLN A 41 -0.94 19.55 -7.15
CA GLN A 41 -1.53 18.23 -6.85
C GLN A 41 -1.29 17.85 -5.39
N ILE A 42 -0.09 18.10 -4.86
CA ILE A 42 0.26 17.86 -3.46
C ILE A 42 -0.63 18.73 -2.54
N GLN A 43 -0.73 20.03 -2.84
CA GLN A 43 -1.54 20.95 -2.03
C GLN A 43 -3.02 20.54 -2.04
N TYR A 44 -3.56 20.23 -3.22
CA TYR A 44 -4.92 19.73 -3.35
C TYR A 44 -5.15 18.47 -2.50
N ALA A 45 -4.23 17.51 -2.56
CA ALA A 45 -4.34 16.27 -1.80
C ALA A 45 -4.35 16.50 -0.28
N ILE A 46 -3.50 17.41 0.20
CA ILE A 46 -3.44 17.79 1.62
C ILE A 46 -4.73 18.46 2.07
N ASP A 47 -5.24 19.42 1.31
CA ASP A 47 -6.44 20.17 1.66
C ASP A 47 -7.68 19.27 1.62
N TYR A 48 -7.79 18.42 0.60
CA TYR A 48 -8.85 17.43 0.52
C TYR A 48 -8.82 16.43 1.70
N TYR A 49 -7.63 15.96 2.07
CA TYR A 49 -7.47 15.05 3.22
C TYR A 49 -7.88 15.70 4.54
N LYS A 50 -7.51 16.97 4.76
CA LYS A 50 -7.92 17.73 5.96
C LYS A 50 -9.45 17.90 6.04
N GLU A 51 -10.10 18.08 4.91
CA GLU A 51 -11.55 18.30 4.86
C GLU A 51 -12.34 16.99 4.99
N ASN A 52 -11.88 15.92 4.34
CA ASN A 52 -12.66 14.69 4.15
C ASN A 52 -12.16 13.50 5.00
N GLY A 53 -10.93 13.54 5.53
CA GLY A 53 -10.35 12.46 6.34
C GLY A 53 -9.81 11.26 5.55
N TYR A 54 -9.80 11.33 4.21
CA TYR A 54 -9.22 10.30 3.33
C TYR A 54 -8.58 10.94 2.09
N PRO A 55 -7.64 10.26 1.41
CA PRO A 55 -6.97 10.82 0.23
C PRO A 55 -7.93 10.97 -0.97
N PRO A 56 -7.72 11.96 -1.85
CA PRO A 56 -8.59 12.21 -3.00
C PRO A 56 -8.44 11.18 -4.13
N TYR A 57 -7.51 10.24 -4.03
CA TYR A 57 -7.26 9.23 -5.06
C TYR A 57 -7.12 7.84 -4.48
N CYS A 58 -7.44 6.87 -5.32
CA CYS A 58 -7.18 5.46 -5.10
C CYS A 58 -6.08 4.97 -6.03
N LEU A 59 -5.36 3.91 -5.61
CA LEU A 59 -4.27 3.30 -6.37
C LEU A 59 -4.74 2.00 -7.04
N ALA A 60 -4.70 1.95 -8.37
CA ALA A 60 -5.22 0.87 -9.19
C ALA A 60 -4.08 0.20 -9.99
N ILE A 61 -3.49 -0.87 -9.42
CA ILE A 61 -2.35 -1.61 -10.01
C ILE A 61 -2.76 -3.04 -10.35
N SER A 62 -3.20 -3.82 -9.35
CA SER A 62 -3.51 -5.25 -9.51
C SER A 62 -4.63 -5.49 -10.50
N GLU A 63 -4.55 -6.62 -11.22
CA GLU A 63 -5.54 -7.02 -12.21
C GLU A 63 -6.22 -8.34 -11.80
N PRO A 64 -7.41 -8.67 -12.33
CA PRO A 64 -8.08 -9.92 -12.01
C PRO A 64 -7.23 -11.17 -12.28
N ASP A 65 -6.41 -11.13 -13.33
CA ASP A 65 -5.59 -12.26 -13.79
C ASP A 65 -4.14 -12.22 -13.29
N GLY A 66 -3.73 -11.14 -12.59
CA GLY A 66 -2.34 -10.97 -12.14
C GLY A 66 -2.16 -9.92 -11.04
N GLY A 67 -1.36 -10.28 -10.03
CA GLY A 67 -0.97 -9.37 -8.94
C GLY A 67 0.53 -9.42 -8.69
N SER A 68 1.11 -10.61 -8.53
CA SER A 68 2.55 -10.77 -8.29
C SER A 68 3.39 -10.50 -9.54
N ASP A 69 2.89 -10.88 -10.71
CA ASP A 69 3.54 -10.60 -11.99
C ASP A 69 3.00 -9.29 -12.58
N THR A 70 3.55 -8.17 -12.10
CA THR A 70 3.18 -6.83 -12.58
C THR A 70 3.66 -6.55 -14.00
N MET A 71 4.63 -7.33 -14.52
CA MET A 71 5.12 -7.18 -15.90
C MET A 71 4.14 -7.76 -16.93
N ALA A 72 3.28 -8.71 -16.51
CA ALA A 72 2.23 -9.28 -17.35
C ALA A 72 0.91 -8.45 -17.34
N MET A 73 1.00 -7.17 -16.96
CA MET A 73 -0.15 -6.25 -16.93
C MET A 73 -0.81 -6.15 -18.31
N LYS A 74 -2.14 -6.21 -18.33
CA LYS A 74 -2.96 -6.16 -19.55
C LYS A 74 -3.60 -4.80 -19.79
N THR A 75 -3.88 -4.05 -18.70
CA THR A 75 -4.39 -2.67 -18.80
C THR A 75 -3.38 -1.85 -19.60
N SER A 76 -3.83 -1.24 -20.68
CA SER A 76 -2.96 -0.49 -21.59
C SER A 76 -3.63 0.74 -22.15
N CYS A 77 -2.84 1.73 -22.52
CA CYS A 77 -3.27 2.87 -23.30
C CYS A 77 -2.61 2.87 -24.68
N GLN A 78 -3.33 3.39 -25.67
CA GLN A 78 -2.91 3.46 -27.05
C GLN A 78 -3.62 4.58 -27.79
N THR A 79 -2.95 5.22 -28.74
CA THR A 79 -3.55 6.19 -29.63
C THR A 79 -4.32 5.49 -30.75
N VAL A 80 -5.61 5.76 -30.84
CA VAL A 80 -6.51 5.26 -31.87
C VAL A 80 -7.26 6.45 -32.46
N ASP A 81 -7.14 6.68 -33.77
CA ASP A 81 -7.78 7.81 -34.49
C ASP A 81 -7.48 9.17 -33.85
N GLY A 82 -6.26 9.37 -33.35
CA GLY A 82 -5.78 10.62 -32.74
C GLY A 82 -6.25 10.83 -31.28
N ARG A 83 -6.92 9.85 -30.66
CA ARG A 83 -7.34 9.85 -29.24
C ARG A 83 -6.53 8.82 -28.47
N LEU A 84 -6.01 9.20 -27.30
CA LEU A 84 -5.32 8.28 -26.40
C LEU A 84 -6.36 7.55 -25.54
N LEU A 85 -6.55 6.25 -25.77
CA LEU A 85 -7.59 5.44 -25.13
C LEU A 85 -6.99 4.44 -24.15
N LEU A 86 -7.55 4.39 -22.94
CA LEU A 86 -7.19 3.41 -21.90
C LEU A 86 -8.25 2.31 -21.86
N ASN A 87 -7.76 1.07 -21.88
CA ASN A 87 -8.58 -0.14 -21.75
C ASN A 87 -7.98 -1.12 -20.72
N GLY A 88 -8.85 -1.75 -19.94
CA GLY A 88 -8.44 -2.79 -18.99
C GLY A 88 -9.29 -2.90 -17.75
N ARG A 89 -8.79 -3.65 -16.76
CA ARG A 89 -9.49 -3.88 -15.49
C ARG A 89 -8.51 -3.92 -14.34
N LYS A 90 -8.88 -3.27 -13.22
CA LYS A 90 -8.11 -3.29 -11.98
C LYS A 90 -8.95 -3.87 -10.86
N SER A 91 -8.34 -4.68 -10.00
CA SER A 91 -9.00 -5.38 -8.90
C SER A 91 -8.39 -5.00 -7.55
N TYR A 92 -9.19 -5.18 -6.50
CA TYR A 92 -8.81 -4.92 -5.12
C TYR A 92 -8.36 -3.47 -4.86
N VAL A 93 -9.00 -2.52 -5.55
CA VAL A 93 -8.67 -1.10 -5.44
C VAL A 93 -9.27 -0.52 -4.17
N ASN A 94 -8.43 -0.15 -3.21
CA ASN A 94 -8.84 0.55 -1.98
C ASN A 94 -9.49 1.88 -2.32
N ASN A 95 -10.65 2.18 -1.71
CA ASN A 95 -11.45 3.39 -1.97
C ASN A 95 -11.85 3.55 -3.46
N GLY A 96 -11.72 2.50 -4.22
CA GLY A 96 -11.96 2.49 -5.66
C GLY A 96 -13.37 2.92 -6.05
N GLU A 97 -14.34 2.89 -5.17
CA GLU A 97 -15.73 3.33 -5.40
C GLU A 97 -15.93 4.84 -5.14
N TYR A 98 -15.15 5.44 -4.24
CA TYR A 98 -15.43 6.78 -3.71
C TYR A 98 -14.39 7.84 -4.08
N ALA A 99 -13.12 7.48 -4.27
CA ALA A 99 -12.07 8.44 -4.53
C ALA A 99 -12.36 9.28 -5.78
N PRO A 100 -12.24 10.61 -5.74
CA PRO A 100 -12.47 11.50 -6.90
C PRO A 100 -11.54 11.22 -8.08
N TYR A 101 -10.34 10.72 -7.81
CA TYR A 101 -9.36 10.38 -8.84
C TYR A 101 -8.89 8.93 -8.70
N ILE A 102 -8.52 8.35 -9.82
CA ILE A 102 -7.94 7.01 -9.91
C ILE A 102 -6.51 7.15 -10.42
N LEU A 103 -5.53 6.82 -9.56
CA LEU A 103 -4.15 6.66 -9.98
C LEU A 103 -3.98 5.24 -10.51
N THR A 104 -3.86 5.06 -11.81
CA THR A 104 -3.75 3.75 -12.44
C THR A 104 -2.45 3.57 -13.20
N ALA A 105 -1.90 2.36 -13.11
CA ALA A 105 -0.78 1.90 -13.93
C ALA A 105 -1.29 1.26 -15.22
N ALA A 106 -0.73 1.61 -16.36
CA ALA A 106 -1.07 1.06 -17.67
C ALA A 106 0.18 0.88 -18.55
N ILE A 107 0.18 -0.14 -19.40
CA ILE A 107 1.19 -0.30 -20.43
C ILE A 107 0.91 0.70 -21.57
N ASP A 108 1.87 1.53 -21.87
CA ASP A 108 1.80 2.48 -22.96
C ASP A 108 2.21 1.80 -24.26
N ARG A 109 1.25 1.55 -25.15
CA ARG A 109 1.47 0.83 -26.41
C ARG A 109 2.11 1.70 -27.49
N ASP A 110 2.12 3.01 -27.30
CA ASP A 110 2.72 3.97 -28.22
C ASP A 110 4.19 4.25 -27.87
N ASP A 111 4.64 3.80 -26.69
CA ASP A 111 6.02 3.98 -26.25
C ASP A 111 6.91 2.79 -26.63
N GLU A 112 8.20 3.04 -26.78
CA GLU A 112 9.18 1.99 -27.16
C GLU A 112 9.44 1.04 -25.98
N ASP A 113 9.33 -0.27 -26.23
CA ASP A 113 9.78 -1.31 -25.32
C ASP A 113 11.32 -1.41 -25.38
N ASP A 114 12.01 -1.14 -24.27
CA ASP A 114 13.47 -1.26 -24.18
C ASP A 114 13.96 -2.72 -24.03
N GLY A 115 13.02 -3.67 -24.06
CA GLY A 115 13.26 -5.11 -23.95
C GLY A 115 13.58 -5.61 -22.55
N LYS A 116 13.66 -4.71 -21.55
CA LYS A 116 13.88 -5.07 -20.14
C LYS A 116 12.60 -5.02 -19.33
N TYR A 117 11.81 -3.97 -19.52
CA TYR A 117 10.51 -3.78 -18.88
C TYR A 117 9.54 -3.21 -19.92
N PRO A 118 8.26 -3.69 -19.92
CA PRO A 118 7.23 -3.05 -20.74
C PRO A 118 7.10 -1.56 -20.39
N PRO A 119 6.76 -0.70 -21.34
CA PRO A 119 6.60 0.74 -21.07
C PRO A 119 5.39 0.98 -20.16
N LEU A 120 5.64 1.15 -18.87
CA LEU A 120 4.63 1.39 -17.85
C LEU A 120 4.48 2.88 -17.58
N SER A 121 3.25 3.38 -17.66
CA SER A 121 2.88 4.75 -17.34
C SER A 121 1.87 4.81 -16.20
N PHE A 122 1.85 5.94 -15.47
CA PHE A 122 0.88 6.22 -14.42
C PHE A 122 -0.01 7.39 -14.80
N TRP A 123 -1.32 7.22 -14.57
CA TRP A 123 -2.35 8.16 -14.97
C TRP A 123 -3.23 8.52 -13.79
N LEU A 124 -3.36 9.81 -13.48
CA LEU A 124 -4.29 10.34 -12.47
C LEU A 124 -5.58 10.76 -13.15
N ILE A 125 -6.55 9.86 -13.22
CA ILE A 125 -7.76 9.99 -14.01
C ILE A 125 -8.91 10.46 -13.14
N PRO A 126 -9.64 11.54 -13.50
CA PRO A 126 -10.88 11.89 -12.81
C PRO A 126 -11.90 10.76 -12.89
N ARG A 127 -12.52 10.42 -11.77
CA ARG A 127 -13.49 9.32 -11.68
C ARG A 127 -14.66 9.45 -12.65
N ASN A 128 -15.10 10.68 -12.93
CA ASN A 128 -16.26 10.94 -13.78
C ASN A 128 -15.97 10.84 -15.28
N THR A 129 -14.76 10.44 -15.67
CA THR A 129 -14.39 10.26 -17.08
C THR A 129 -15.26 9.14 -17.68
N PRO A 130 -15.89 9.37 -18.83
CA PRO A 130 -16.69 8.35 -19.51
C PRO A 130 -15.90 7.06 -19.76
N GLY A 131 -16.55 5.91 -19.66
CA GLY A 131 -15.92 4.59 -19.83
C GLY A 131 -15.38 3.98 -18.55
N ILE A 132 -15.41 4.69 -17.41
CA ILE A 132 -15.02 4.16 -16.11
C ILE A 132 -16.22 3.58 -15.38
N ASN A 133 -16.11 2.32 -14.94
CA ASN A 133 -17.10 1.69 -14.07
C ASN A 133 -16.40 1.06 -12.86
N ALA A 134 -16.94 1.28 -11.65
CA ALA A 134 -16.44 0.73 -10.40
C ALA A 134 -17.51 -0.11 -9.73
N VAL A 135 -17.16 -1.36 -9.36
CA VAL A 135 -18.06 -2.31 -8.71
C VAL A 135 -17.46 -2.70 -7.36
N PRO A 136 -18.20 -2.56 -6.25
CA PRO A 136 -17.71 -2.93 -4.93
C PRO A 136 -17.44 -4.43 -4.81
N ILE A 137 -16.40 -4.78 -4.05
CA ILE A 137 -16.02 -6.14 -3.72
C ILE A 137 -16.25 -6.39 -2.22
N SER A 138 -17.05 -7.40 -1.89
CA SER A 138 -17.23 -7.84 -0.51
C SER A 138 -15.96 -8.53 0.02
N LYS A 139 -15.59 -8.25 1.27
CA LYS A 139 -14.43 -8.85 1.92
C LYS A 139 -14.71 -9.16 3.40
N ILE A 140 -13.94 -10.07 3.98
CA ILE A 140 -14.13 -10.52 5.36
C ILE A 140 -13.58 -9.49 6.37
N GLY A 141 -12.41 -8.91 6.09
CA GLY A 141 -11.71 -8.02 7.02
C GLY A 141 -11.64 -6.58 6.55
N GLN A 142 -11.31 -5.67 7.49
CA GLN A 142 -11.12 -4.23 7.23
C GLN A 142 -12.30 -3.60 6.47
N SER A 143 -13.52 -3.78 6.95
CA SER A 143 -14.74 -3.26 6.32
C SER A 143 -14.75 -1.74 6.16
N MET A 144 -13.97 -1.03 6.98
CA MET A 144 -13.79 0.43 6.89
C MET A 144 -13.03 0.89 5.63
N LEU A 145 -12.35 -0.02 4.95
CA LEU A 145 -11.60 0.25 3.73
C LEU A 145 -12.28 -0.47 2.56
N PRO A 146 -13.22 0.14 1.85
CA PRO A 146 -13.94 -0.51 0.77
C PRO A 146 -13.02 -0.86 -0.41
N PHE A 147 -13.26 -2.01 -1.03
CA PHE A 147 -12.58 -2.46 -2.24
C PHE A 147 -13.50 -2.37 -3.44
N ALA A 148 -12.93 -2.05 -4.59
CA ALA A 148 -13.64 -2.10 -5.85
C ALA A 148 -12.84 -2.82 -6.94
N LEU A 149 -13.57 -3.36 -7.91
CA LEU A 149 -13.10 -3.69 -9.24
C LEU A 149 -13.39 -2.47 -10.12
N ILE A 150 -12.39 -2.00 -10.86
CA ILE A 150 -12.54 -0.87 -11.78
C ILE A 150 -12.30 -1.39 -13.20
N SER A 151 -13.20 -1.07 -14.11
CA SER A 151 -13.02 -1.29 -15.54
C SER A 151 -12.88 0.03 -16.28
N PHE A 152 -12.03 0.00 -17.29
CA PHE A 152 -11.79 1.08 -18.26
C PHE A 152 -12.18 0.55 -19.63
N ASP A 153 -13.10 1.24 -20.29
CA ASP A 153 -13.64 0.88 -21.60
C ASP A 153 -13.58 2.11 -22.51
N ASP A 154 -12.58 2.14 -23.36
CA ASP A 154 -12.25 3.25 -24.24
C ASP A 154 -12.21 4.62 -23.54
N VAL A 155 -11.58 4.65 -22.36
CA VAL A 155 -11.44 5.89 -21.57
C VAL A 155 -10.46 6.81 -22.26
N GLU A 156 -10.91 7.96 -22.73
CA GLU A 156 -10.07 8.97 -23.35
C GLU A 156 -9.22 9.69 -22.31
N LEU A 157 -7.89 9.57 -22.44
CA LEU A 157 -6.90 10.16 -21.53
C LEU A 157 -6.50 11.55 -22.02
N ASP A 158 -6.52 12.51 -21.10
CA ASP A 158 -5.83 13.78 -21.29
C ASP A 158 -4.33 13.58 -20.99
N PRO A 159 -3.40 13.93 -21.90
CA PRO A 159 -1.97 13.88 -21.63
C PRO A 159 -1.52 14.59 -20.36
N ALA A 160 -2.25 15.62 -19.90
CA ALA A 160 -1.97 16.32 -18.66
C ALA A 160 -2.21 15.46 -17.40
N TRP A 161 -2.91 14.33 -17.51
CA TRP A 161 -3.12 13.40 -16.40
C TRP A 161 -1.99 12.41 -16.20
N ARG A 162 -1.01 12.39 -17.10
CA ARG A 162 0.18 11.55 -16.96
C ARG A 162 1.07 12.08 -15.83
N LEU A 163 1.51 11.20 -14.93
CA LEU A 163 2.34 11.57 -13.77
C LEU A 163 3.83 11.35 -13.99
N ASP A 164 4.23 10.74 -15.07
CA ASP A 164 5.63 10.42 -15.34
C ASP A 164 6.03 10.75 -16.79
N ASP A 165 7.33 10.92 -17.00
CA ASP A 165 7.94 10.76 -18.31
C ASP A 165 8.06 9.25 -18.61
N ALA A 166 7.89 8.88 -19.86
CA ALA A 166 7.63 7.52 -20.37
C ALA A 166 8.53 6.36 -19.88
N ARG A 167 9.59 6.59 -19.12
CA ARG A 167 10.62 5.57 -18.81
C ARG A 167 10.80 5.22 -17.33
N GLY A 168 10.02 5.82 -16.44
CA GLY A 168 10.18 5.66 -14.99
C GLY A 168 9.18 4.75 -14.29
N GLY A 169 8.14 4.26 -14.98
CA GLY A 169 6.98 3.64 -14.38
C GLY A 169 7.26 2.43 -13.50
N PHE A 170 8.09 1.47 -13.94
CA PHE A 170 8.44 0.31 -13.11
C PHE A 170 9.32 0.68 -11.91
N ARG A 171 10.24 1.64 -12.06
CA ARG A 171 11.06 2.12 -10.95
C ARG A 171 10.17 2.74 -9.87
N ARG A 172 9.21 3.57 -10.28
CA ARG A 172 8.19 4.15 -9.40
C ARG A 172 7.35 3.07 -8.71
N LEU A 173 6.84 2.11 -9.48
CA LEU A 173 6.06 1.00 -8.95
C LEU A 173 6.82 0.22 -7.87
N PHE A 174 8.07 -0.13 -8.11
CA PHE A 174 8.87 -0.87 -7.15
C PHE A 174 9.11 -0.07 -5.87
N LYS A 175 9.44 1.21 -5.97
CA LYS A 175 9.64 2.11 -4.83
C LYS A 175 8.36 2.24 -3.99
N LEU A 176 7.23 2.44 -4.64
CA LEU A 176 5.92 2.46 -3.99
C LEU A 176 5.63 1.18 -3.21
N LEU A 177 5.93 0.02 -3.82
CA LEU A 177 5.72 -1.29 -3.17
C LEU A 177 6.68 -1.51 -1.99
N GLU A 178 7.89 -0.98 -2.02
CA GLU A 178 8.84 -1.04 -0.90
C GLU A 178 8.33 -0.25 0.31
N TYR A 179 7.88 0.97 0.12
CA TYR A 179 7.25 1.77 1.16
C TYR A 179 6.03 1.07 1.76
N GLY A 180 5.15 0.53 0.91
CA GLY A 180 3.96 -0.19 1.33
C GLY A 180 4.28 -1.39 2.21
N ARG A 181 5.34 -2.14 1.89
CA ARG A 181 5.77 -3.29 2.70
C ARG A 181 6.20 -2.88 4.10
N VAL A 182 7.00 -1.83 4.24
CA VAL A 182 7.44 -1.33 5.55
C VAL A 182 6.25 -0.89 6.40
N MET A 183 5.33 -0.12 5.81
CA MET A 183 4.14 0.37 6.53
C MET A 183 3.21 -0.78 6.97
N LEU A 184 3.01 -1.79 6.12
CA LEU A 184 2.21 -2.97 6.47
C LEU A 184 2.87 -3.82 7.57
N CYS A 185 4.19 -3.97 7.54
CA CYS A 185 4.91 -4.69 8.59
C CYS A 185 4.92 -3.93 9.92
N ALA A 186 5.01 -2.59 9.89
CA ALA A 186 4.86 -1.77 11.09
C ALA A 186 3.44 -1.88 11.70
N SER A 187 2.41 -1.93 10.87
CA SER A 187 1.04 -2.19 11.32
C SER A 187 0.90 -3.57 11.97
N SER A 188 1.47 -4.60 11.35
CA SER A 188 1.46 -5.96 11.89
C SER A 188 2.25 -6.07 13.20
N LEU A 189 3.35 -5.33 13.34
CA LEU A 189 4.15 -5.25 14.56
C LEU A 189 3.33 -4.67 15.72
N GLY A 190 2.60 -3.58 15.51
CA GLY A 190 1.73 -2.99 16.52
C GLY A 190 0.63 -3.96 16.98
N MET A 191 -0.03 -4.63 16.04
CA MET A 191 -1.03 -5.66 16.38
C MET A 191 -0.43 -6.84 17.15
N ALA A 192 0.77 -7.27 16.77
CA ALA A 192 1.48 -8.35 17.47
C ALA A 192 1.88 -7.95 18.89
N GLN A 193 2.27 -6.69 19.11
CA GLN A 193 2.54 -6.16 20.46
C GLN A 193 1.29 -6.16 21.32
N ALA A 194 0.17 -5.67 20.80
CA ALA A 194 -1.11 -5.70 21.54
C ALA A 194 -1.51 -7.13 21.92
N ALA A 195 -1.38 -8.08 21.01
CA ALA A 195 -1.66 -9.50 21.30
C ALA A 195 -0.71 -10.09 22.35
N MET A 196 0.56 -9.66 22.37
CA MET A 196 1.52 -10.07 23.41
C MET A 196 1.13 -9.52 24.79
N ASP A 197 0.77 -8.25 24.86
CA ASP A 197 0.36 -7.59 26.11
C ASP A 197 -0.88 -8.27 26.70
N ASP A 198 -1.89 -8.55 25.87
CA ASP A 198 -3.10 -9.28 26.28
C ASP A 198 -2.77 -10.71 26.76
N ALA A 199 -1.88 -11.42 26.05
CA ALA A 199 -1.46 -12.77 26.43
C ALA A 199 -0.74 -12.79 27.78
N VAL A 200 0.16 -11.83 28.02
CA VAL A 200 0.88 -11.68 29.30
C VAL A 200 -0.08 -11.36 30.42
N GLU A 201 -1.00 -10.41 30.23
CA GLU A 201 -1.99 -10.04 31.24
C GLU A 201 -2.93 -11.22 31.56
N HIS A 202 -3.37 -11.96 30.56
CA HIS A 202 -4.16 -13.17 30.77
C HIS A 202 -3.36 -14.24 31.55
N ALA A 203 -2.10 -14.47 31.20
CA ALA A 203 -1.25 -15.43 31.89
C ALA A 203 -0.98 -15.08 33.35
N ARG A 204 -0.96 -13.79 33.70
CA ARG A 204 -0.78 -13.27 35.07
C ARG A 204 -2.07 -13.35 35.91
N THR A 205 -3.22 -13.19 35.30
CA THR A 205 -4.50 -13.07 36.02
C THR A 205 -5.29 -14.37 36.06
N ARG A 206 -5.29 -15.15 34.97
CA ARG A 206 -6.03 -16.42 34.89
C ARG A 206 -5.41 -17.49 35.81
N LYS A 207 -6.27 -18.16 36.60
CA LYS A 207 -5.87 -19.28 37.43
C LYS A 207 -6.48 -20.59 36.94
N ALA A 208 -5.67 -21.65 36.99
CA ALA A 208 -6.08 -23.03 36.79
C ALA A 208 -5.24 -23.92 37.72
N PHE A 209 -5.82 -24.99 38.23
CA PHE A 209 -5.15 -25.92 39.16
C PHE A 209 -4.52 -25.22 40.39
N GLY A 210 -5.15 -24.14 40.86
CA GLY A 210 -4.74 -23.41 42.06
C GLY A 210 -3.62 -22.37 41.85
N MET A 211 -3.12 -22.19 40.64
CA MET A 211 -2.06 -21.21 40.32
C MET A 211 -2.35 -20.43 39.05
N GLN A 212 -1.62 -19.31 38.84
CA GLN A 212 -1.66 -18.56 37.59
C GLN A 212 -1.20 -19.44 36.42
N VAL A 213 -1.91 -19.34 35.27
CA VAL A 213 -1.57 -20.18 34.11
C VAL A 213 -0.19 -19.84 33.52
N GLY A 214 0.32 -18.61 33.71
CA GLY A 214 1.67 -18.20 33.33
C GLY A 214 2.80 -18.93 34.07
N ARG A 215 2.50 -19.70 35.11
CA ARG A 215 3.49 -20.54 35.80
C ARG A 215 3.65 -21.95 35.20
N PHE A 216 2.85 -22.28 34.20
CA PHE A 216 3.02 -23.54 33.49
C PHE A 216 4.11 -23.39 32.43
N GLN A 217 5.10 -24.27 32.43
CA GLN A 217 6.24 -24.22 31.52
C GLN A 217 5.84 -24.11 30.03
N GLN A 218 4.75 -24.75 29.62
CA GLN A 218 4.24 -24.64 28.26
C GLN A 218 3.82 -23.20 27.91
N ILE A 219 3.18 -22.50 28.84
CA ILE A 219 2.76 -21.10 28.64
C ILE A 219 3.99 -20.18 28.65
N GLU A 220 4.93 -20.40 29.56
CA GLU A 220 6.19 -19.64 29.60
C GLU A 220 6.96 -19.77 28.29
N THR A 221 7.05 -20.99 27.73
CA THR A 221 7.70 -21.24 26.44
C THR A 221 7.00 -20.51 25.31
N MET A 222 5.67 -20.57 25.25
CA MET A 222 4.89 -19.86 24.21
C MET A 222 5.09 -18.34 24.29
N LEU A 223 5.02 -17.74 25.48
CA LEU A 223 5.25 -16.30 25.67
C LEU A 223 6.69 -15.90 25.31
N THR A 224 7.67 -16.75 25.66
CA THR A 224 9.07 -16.50 25.28
C THR A 224 9.26 -16.53 23.77
N ASP A 225 8.67 -17.50 23.07
CA ASP A 225 8.72 -17.58 21.61
C ASP A 225 8.04 -16.38 20.94
N MET A 226 6.91 -15.95 21.46
CA MET A 226 6.23 -14.74 20.98
C MET A 226 7.11 -13.49 21.13
N GLU A 227 7.72 -13.30 22.31
CA GLU A 227 8.60 -12.16 22.60
C GLU A 227 9.84 -12.16 21.69
N VAL A 228 10.48 -13.30 21.49
CA VAL A 228 11.64 -13.42 20.60
C VAL A 228 11.27 -13.03 19.17
N ARG A 229 10.15 -13.52 18.67
CA ARG A 229 9.65 -13.18 17.32
C ARG A 229 9.33 -11.70 17.20
N LEU A 230 8.67 -11.13 18.20
CA LEU A 230 8.28 -9.72 18.24
C LEU A 230 9.52 -8.79 18.21
N ARG A 231 10.58 -9.11 18.99
CA ARG A 231 11.83 -8.36 18.97
C ARG A 231 12.55 -8.43 17.64
N ASN A 232 12.61 -9.62 17.05
CA ASN A 232 13.20 -9.80 15.73
C ASN A 232 12.43 -9.00 14.66
N MET A 233 11.11 -9.10 14.66
CA MET A 233 10.23 -8.36 13.75
C MET A 233 10.44 -6.85 13.90
N ARG A 234 10.47 -6.31 15.12
CA ARG A 234 10.73 -4.89 15.40
C ARG A 234 12.08 -4.46 14.85
N SER A 235 13.13 -5.21 15.11
CA SER A 235 14.47 -4.90 14.61
C SER A 235 14.52 -4.85 13.08
N MET A 236 13.84 -5.76 12.41
CA MET A 236 13.80 -5.81 10.94
C MET A 236 12.97 -4.67 10.35
N VAL A 237 11.83 -4.32 10.94
CA VAL A 237 10.98 -3.20 10.48
C VAL A 237 11.74 -1.88 10.54
N TYR A 238 12.38 -1.59 11.68
CA TYR A 238 13.11 -0.32 11.83
C TYR A 238 14.39 -0.29 10.99
N ARG A 239 15.05 -1.42 10.81
CA ARG A 239 16.20 -1.51 9.90
C ARG A 239 15.80 -1.27 8.46
N ALA A 240 14.69 -1.85 7.99
CA ALA A 240 14.17 -1.62 6.65
C ALA A 240 13.72 -0.16 6.44
N ALA A 241 13.06 0.45 7.43
CA ALA A 241 12.68 1.86 7.39
C ALA A 241 13.90 2.78 7.30
N TRP A 242 14.96 2.46 8.04
CA TRP A 242 16.23 3.18 7.97
C TRP A 242 16.92 3.00 6.61
N ALA A 243 16.95 1.78 6.07
CA ALA A 243 17.59 1.50 4.79
C ALA A 243 16.94 2.28 3.64
N ILE A 244 15.60 2.34 3.58
CA ILE A 244 14.87 3.16 2.58
C ILE A 244 15.29 4.63 2.65
N GLN A 245 15.60 5.15 3.83
CA GLN A 245 15.93 6.57 4.03
C GLN A 245 17.39 6.88 3.68
N THR A 246 18.30 5.91 3.78
CA THR A 246 19.74 6.15 3.77
C THR A 246 20.51 5.46 2.65
N SER A 247 19.92 4.47 1.96
CA SER A 247 20.61 3.62 0.98
C SER A 247 19.84 3.49 -0.32
N ASP A 248 20.56 3.55 -1.45
CA ASP A 248 19.96 3.37 -2.78
C ASP A 248 19.94 1.91 -3.25
N ASP A 249 20.79 1.01 -2.74
CA ASP A 249 20.96 -0.36 -3.29
C ASP A 249 20.65 -1.48 -2.28
N GLU A 250 20.85 -1.26 -0.97
CA GLU A 250 20.60 -2.28 0.05
C GLU A 250 19.13 -2.32 0.53
N GLU A 251 18.35 -1.28 0.26
CA GLU A 251 16.97 -1.14 0.71
C GLU A 251 16.09 -2.32 0.30
N ARG A 252 16.22 -2.80 -0.94
CA ARG A 252 15.39 -3.88 -1.49
C ARG A 252 15.61 -5.21 -0.76
N LEU A 253 16.84 -5.51 -0.39
CA LEU A 253 17.17 -6.72 0.35
C LEU A 253 16.59 -6.65 1.76
N GLU A 254 16.78 -5.54 2.47
CA GLU A 254 16.26 -5.35 3.83
C GLU A 254 14.73 -5.41 3.87
N VAL A 255 14.06 -4.75 2.94
CA VAL A 255 12.59 -4.77 2.82
C VAL A 255 12.07 -6.18 2.49
N ALA A 256 12.76 -6.92 1.63
CA ALA A 256 12.38 -8.28 1.27
C ALA A 256 12.56 -9.27 2.45
N LEU A 257 13.65 -9.14 3.20
CA LEU A 257 13.91 -9.94 4.41
C LEU A 257 12.90 -9.66 5.53
N MET A 258 12.59 -8.38 5.75
CA MET A 258 11.61 -7.95 6.75
C MET A 258 10.22 -8.55 6.49
N LYS A 259 9.78 -8.59 5.23
CA LYS A 259 8.43 -9.06 4.88
C LYS A 259 8.26 -10.57 5.02
N ARG A 260 9.33 -11.35 5.03
CA ARG A 260 9.31 -12.81 5.13
C ARG A 260 9.11 -13.31 6.55
#